data_701a42f27e0e12d25df3f415926043a6
#
_entry.id   701a42f27e0e12d25df3f415926043a6
#
_cell.length_a   1.000
_cell.length_b   1.000
_cell.length_c   1.000
_cell.angle_alpha   90.00
_cell.angle_beta   90.00
_cell.angle_gamma   90.00
#
_symmetry.space_group_name_H-M   'P 1'
#
loop_
_entity.id
_entity.type
_entity.pdbx_description
1 polymer ?
#
loop_
_entity_poly.entity_id
_entity_poly.type
_entity_poly.pdbx_seq_one_letter_code
_entity_poly.pdbx_strand_id
1 'polypeptide(L)'
;YAGYSTYKKAKRKGVKNKYRRVTHIVRDPDTGEPVKGQWEPIVTPDLWWRVQNVLDDPDRLTNKERRNTRRHLGSGLYVCDECGNPVRTHADRYRCAACGLVRTHSVDDFVLAVIRARLGRDDLADLLPTVDDDEVNAIDDELAELRAKLARVQADYDEELIEARDLKRARNRYEPQIEKLETRRARLAGASALLDTTGYASPVDAFDNAELAVQRRVINTLCQVRLRRGVRGTKTFNPESVQIVWN
;
A
#
# COMPACT_ATOMS: atom_id res chain seq x y z
N TYR A 1 -7.02 -24.62 21.33
CA TYR A 1 -7.61 -24.26 22.62
C TYR A 1 -9.05 -24.77 22.76
N ALA A 2 -9.90 -24.65 21.73
CA ALA A 2 -11.32 -25.09 21.73
C ALA A 2 -11.51 -26.56 21.30
N GLY A 3 -10.46 -27.36 21.23
CA GLY A 3 -10.55 -28.77 20.87
C GLY A 3 -10.80 -29.06 19.39
N TYR A 4 -10.65 -28.07 18.50
CA TYR A 4 -10.86 -28.31 17.07
C TYR A 4 -9.59 -28.78 16.35
N SER A 5 -9.76 -29.73 15.45
CA SER A 5 -8.71 -30.17 14.53
C SER A 5 -8.34 -29.06 13.56
N THR A 6 -7.06 -28.87 13.31
CA THR A 6 -6.56 -27.82 12.42
C THR A 6 -5.56 -28.36 11.42
N TYR A 7 -5.50 -27.73 10.26
CA TYR A 7 -4.49 -28.03 9.26
C TYR A 7 -3.76 -26.76 8.79
N LYS A 8 -2.54 -26.93 8.33
CA LYS A 8 -1.76 -25.87 7.69
C LYS A 8 -1.80 -26.08 6.19
N LYS A 9 -2.30 -25.10 5.44
CA LYS A 9 -2.18 -25.18 3.97
C LYS A 9 -0.71 -25.32 3.59
N ALA A 10 -0.41 -26.27 2.71
CA ALA A 10 0.92 -26.44 2.15
C ALA A 10 1.39 -25.11 1.51
N LYS A 11 2.62 -24.73 1.78
CA LYS A 11 3.20 -23.52 1.19
C LYS A 11 3.23 -23.69 -0.34
N ARG A 12 2.69 -22.75 -1.11
CA ARG A 12 3.02 -22.64 -2.52
C ARG A 12 4.53 -22.47 -2.66
N LYS A 13 5.18 -23.30 -3.49
CA LYS A 13 6.61 -23.16 -3.81
C LYS A 13 6.87 -21.71 -4.26
N GLY A 14 7.78 -21.01 -3.60
CA GLY A 14 8.19 -19.64 -3.95
C GLY A 14 7.77 -18.52 -2.97
N VAL A 15 6.82 -18.74 -2.06
CA VAL A 15 6.42 -17.71 -1.09
C VAL A 15 7.13 -17.92 0.25
N LYS A 16 8.20 -17.14 0.48
CA LYS A 16 8.94 -17.10 1.75
C LYS A 16 8.25 -16.20 2.79
N ASN A 17 7.00 -16.44 3.11
CA ASN A 17 6.39 -15.71 4.23
C ASN A 17 6.53 -16.53 5.52
N LYS A 18 7.60 -16.25 6.28
CA LYS A 18 8.00 -16.97 7.49
C LYS A 18 7.06 -16.70 8.69
N TYR A 19 6.21 -15.65 8.65
CA TYR A 19 5.60 -15.07 9.84
C TYR A 19 4.09 -15.20 9.97
N ARG A 20 3.37 -15.67 8.97
CA ARG A 20 1.92 -15.88 9.07
C ARG A 20 1.56 -17.33 8.74
N ARG A 21 1.59 -18.18 9.75
CA ARG A 21 1.02 -19.52 9.68
C ARG A 21 -0.49 -19.41 9.87
N VAL A 22 -1.23 -19.24 8.80
CA VAL A 22 -2.68 -19.32 8.88
C VAL A 22 -3.04 -20.78 9.11
N THR A 23 -3.56 -21.06 10.30
CA THR A 23 -4.07 -22.37 10.67
C THR A 23 -5.57 -22.38 10.36
N HIS A 24 -6.02 -23.36 9.59
CA HIS A 24 -7.41 -23.50 9.23
C HIS A 24 -8.03 -24.64 10.05
N ILE A 25 -9.25 -24.42 10.54
CA ILE A 25 -10.03 -25.48 11.20
C ILE A 25 -10.46 -26.48 10.12
N VAL A 26 -10.31 -27.76 10.43
CA VAL A 26 -10.87 -28.84 9.62
C VAL A 26 -12.38 -28.82 9.80
N ARG A 27 -13.11 -28.81 8.70
CA ARG A 27 -14.57 -28.90 8.69
C ARG A 27 -14.99 -30.19 8.02
N ASP A 28 -16.03 -30.78 8.55
CA ASP A 28 -16.68 -31.92 7.93
C ASP A 28 -17.22 -31.52 6.55
N PRO A 29 -16.95 -32.27 5.48
CA PRO A 29 -17.36 -31.92 4.13
C PRO A 29 -18.86 -31.94 3.91
N ASP A 30 -19.59 -32.73 4.69
CA ASP A 30 -21.05 -32.94 4.50
C ASP A 30 -21.86 -31.96 5.35
N THR A 31 -21.44 -31.72 6.60
CA THR A 31 -22.15 -30.85 7.55
C THR A 31 -21.58 -29.43 7.65
N GLY A 32 -20.33 -29.21 7.21
CA GLY A 32 -19.64 -27.94 7.37
C GLY A 32 -19.20 -27.62 8.80
N GLU A 33 -19.50 -28.49 9.76
CA GLU A 33 -19.18 -28.29 11.16
C GLU A 33 -17.68 -28.49 11.45
N PRO A 34 -17.13 -27.78 12.46
CA PRO A 34 -15.76 -27.96 12.89
C PRO A 34 -15.51 -29.36 13.48
N VAL A 35 -14.56 -30.09 12.94
CA VAL A 35 -14.17 -31.42 13.44
C VAL A 35 -13.43 -31.28 14.75
N LYS A 36 -13.88 -32.00 15.79
CA LYS A 36 -13.24 -32.06 17.10
C LYS A 36 -11.97 -32.89 17.02
N GLY A 37 -10.94 -32.46 17.74
CA GLY A 37 -9.73 -33.25 17.99
C GLY A 37 -9.93 -34.28 19.09
N GLN A 38 -8.91 -35.12 19.29
CA GLN A 38 -8.92 -36.18 20.32
C GLN A 38 -8.45 -35.71 21.70
N TRP A 39 -8.27 -34.40 21.89
CA TRP A 39 -7.81 -33.78 23.14
C TRP A 39 -8.91 -32.97 23.80
N GLU A 40 -8.83 -32.83 25.10
CA GLU A 40 -9.76 -32.04 25.88
C GLU A 40 -9.62 -30.55 25.59
N PRO A 41 -10.71 -29.81 25.35
CA PRO A 41 -10.65 -28.38 25.11
C PRO A 41 -10.30 -27.61 26.39
N ILE A 42 -9.38 -26.64 26.26
CA ILE A 42 -8.99 -25.73 27.37
C ILE A 42 -10.04 -24.65 27.59
N VAL A 43 -10.74 -24.24 26.52
CA VAL A 43 -11.81 -23.25 26.54
C VAL A 43 -13.06 -23.79 25.83
N THR A 44 -14.22 -23.31 26.24
CA THR A 44 -15.47 -23.71 25.58
C THR A 44 -15.50 -23.20 24.11
N PRO A 45 -16.15 -23.92 23.19
CA PRO A 45 -16.33 -23.46 21.82
C PRO A 45 -16.93 -22.06 21.71
N ASP A 46 -17.94 -21.74 22.53
CA ASP A 46 -18.59 -20.44 22.53
C ASP A 46 -17.61 -19.30 22.91
N LEU A 47 -16.84 -19.49 23.96
CA LEU A 47 -15.82 -18.50 24.35
C LEU A 47 -14.77 -18.32 23.27
N TRP A 48 -14.35 -19.41 22.62
CA TRP A 48 -13.39 -19.36 21.54
C TRP A 48 -13.93 -18.56 20.33
N TRP A 49 -15.18 -18.80 19.93
CA TRP A 49 -15.80 -18.06 18.82
C TRP A 49 -15.96 -16.57 19.15
N ARG A 50 -16.36 -16.23 20.36
CA ARG A 50 -16.41 -14.83 20.82
C ARG A 50 -15.05 -14.14 20.68
N VAL A 51 -13.98 -14.82 21.10
CA VAL A 51 -12.62 -14.31 20.95
C VAL A 51 -12.25 -14.16 19.47
N GLN A 52 -12.57 -15.12 18.60
CA GLN A 52 -12.30 -14.99 17.17
C GLN A 52 -13.05 -13.80 16.56
N ASN A 53 -14.31 -13.61 16.86
CA ASN A 53 -15.08 -12.47 16.37
C ASN A 53 -14.44 -11.13 16.78
N VAL A 54 -13.97 -11.01 18.02
CA VAL A 54 -13.23 -9.81 18.48
C VAL A 54 -11.88 -9.68 17.76
N LEU A 55 -11.18 -10.79 17.46
CA LEU A 55 -9.88 -10.76 16.77
C LEU A 55 -10.01 -10.42 15.28
N ASP A 56 -11.09 -10.83 14.65
CA ASP A 56 -11.37 -10.64 13.23
C ASP A 56 -12.12 -9.32 12.95
N ASP A 57 -12.57 -8.63 14.00
CA ASP A 57 -13.23 -7.34 13.88
C ASP A 57 -12.30 -6.31 13.20
N PRO A 58 -12.68 -5.82 12.00
CA PRO A 58 -11.88 -4.82 11.28
C PRO A 58 -11.76 -3.50 12.05
N ASP A 59 -12.71 -3.19 12.93
CA ASP A 59 -12.69 -1.97 13.74
C ASP A 59 -11.74 -2.04 14.94
N ARG A 60 -11.29 -3.23 15.31
CA ARG A 60 -10.30 -3.47 16.36
C ARG A 60 -8.90 -2.93 16.04
N LEU A 61 -8.64 -2.44 14.86
CA LEU A 61 -7.34 -1.86 14.51
C LEU A 61 -7.05 -0.68 15.44
N THR A 62 -6.33 -0.96 16.52
CA THR A 62 -5.89 -0.04 17.58
C THR A 62 -5.07 1.16 17.09
N ASN A 63 -4.82 1.26 15.78
CA ASN A 63 -4.03 2.29 15.13
C ASN A 63 -4.70 2.81 13.85
N LYS A 64 -5.99 3.18 13.93
CA LYS A 64 -6.67 3.85 12.80
C LYS A 64 -5.91 5.11 12.37
N GLU A 65 -5.36 5.86 13.31
CA GLU A 65 -4.59 7.09 13.06
C GLU A 65 -3.15 6.82 12.58
N ARG A 66 -2.51 5.70 12.97
CA ARG A 66 -1.17 5.33 12.49
C ARG A 66 -1.15 4.79 11.06
N ARG A 67 -2.29 4.58 10.45
CA ARG A 67 -2.37 3.98 9.10
C ARG A 67 -1.73 4.84 8.02
N ASN A 68 -1.59 6.15 8.19
CA ASN A 68 -1.27 7.03 7.09
C ASN A 68 -0.11 8.00 7.27
N THR A 69 0.46 8.16 8.45
CA THR A 69 1.62 9.04 8.59
C THR A 69 2.88 8.26 8.20
N ARG A 70 3.17 8.21 6.92
CA ARG A 70 4.42 7.65 6.43
C ARG A 70 5.56 8.56 6.88
N ARG A 71 6.50 8.01 7.66
CA ARG A 71 7.63 8.75 8.24
C ARG A 71 8.86 8.78 7.34
N HIS A 72 8.83 8.04 6.24
CA HIS A 72 9.98 7.89 5.34
C HIS A 72 9.58 8.19 3.91
N LEU A 73 10.43 8.93 3.21
CA LEU A 73 10.17 9.44 1.87
C LEU A 73 9.80 8.33 0.89
N GLY A 74 10.61 7.28 0.80
CA GLY A 74 10.47 6.23 -0.20
C GLY A 74 9.55 5.07 0.16
N SER A 75 9.03 4.98 1.40
CA SER A 75 8.24 3.83 1.84
C SER A 75 6.92 3.71 1.07
N GLY A 76 6.77 2.66 0.25
CA GLY A 76 5.61 2.42 -0.62
C GLY A 76 5.53 3.37 -1.83
N LEU A 77 6.54 4.26 -2.02
CA LEU A 77 6.69 5.14 -3.18
C LEU A 77 7.74 4.58 -4.14
N TYR A 78 8.93 4.23 -3.63
CA TYR A 78 9.96 3.63 -4.44
C TYR A 78 9.62 2.17 -4.75
N VAL A 79 10.03 1.71 -5.92
CA VAL A 79 9.78 0.35 -6.39
C VAL A 79 11.10 -0.42 -6.55
N CYS A 80 11.01 -1.74 -6.42
CA CYS A 80 12.12 -2.63 -6.70
C CYS A 80 12.30 -2.77 -8.21
N ASP A 81 13.51 -2.52 -8.72
CA ASP A 81 13.79 -2.64 -10.17
C ASP A 81 13.67 -4.08 -10.69
N GLU A 82 13.88 -5.09 -9.82
CA GLU A 82 13.80 -6.51 -10.22
C GLU A 82 12.36 -7.04 -10.36
N CYS A 83 11.42 -6.56 -9.56
CA CYS A 83 10.08 -7.15 -9.52
C CYS A 83 8.94 -6.13 -9.56
N GLY A 84 9.24 -4.83 -9.66
CA GLY A 84 8.25 -3.77 -9.70
C GLY A 84 7.45 -3.55 -8.41
N ASN A 85 7.65 -4.37 -7.39
CA ASN A 85 6.90 -4.22 -6.14
C ASN A 85 7.39 -3.01 -5.33
N PRO A 86 6.48 -2.31 -4.64
CA PRO A 86 6.85 -1.19 -3.78
C PRO A 86 7.71 -1.68 -2.61
N VAL A 87 8.75 -0.90 -2.31
CA VAL A 87 9.60 -1.15 -1.13
C VAL A 87 8.96 -0.55 0.12
N ARG A 88 9.26 -1.16 1.27
CA ARG A 88 8.77 -0.69 2.58
C ARG A 88 9.93 -0.45 3.52
N THR A 89 9.78 0.51 4.41
CA THR A 89 10.74 0.73 5.49
C THR A 89 10.74 -0.43 6.46
N HIS A 90 11.93 -0.89 6.81
CA HIS A 90 12.19 -1.86 7.86
C HIS A 90 13.41 -1.38 8.65
N ALA A 91 13.20 -0.92 9.87
CA ALA A 91 14.18 -0.18 10.66
C ALA A 91 14.72 1.04 9.88
N ASP A 92 16.03 1.14 9.68
CA ASP A 92 16.76 2.21 8.98
C ASP A 92 16.91 1.99 7.46
N ARG A 93 16.13 1.05 6.87
CA ARG A 93 16.34 0.60 5.48
C ARG A 93 15.05 0.42 4.71
N TYR A 94 15.13 0.60 3.40
CA TYR A 94 14.10 0.15 2.47
C TYR A 94 14.28 -1.32 2.13
N ARG A 95 13.20 -2.08 2.12
CA ARG A 95 13.20 -3.51 1.81
C ARG A 95 12.09 -3.87 0.85
N CYS A 96 12.43 -4.66 -0.18
CA CYS A 96 11.45 -5.37 -0.99
C CYS A 96 11.09 -6.72 -0.34
N ALA A 97 9.82 -6.95 -0.08
CA ALA A 97 9.37 -8.19 0.56
C ALA A 97 9.45 -9.40 -0.37
N ALA A 98 9.36 -9.19 -1.70
CA ALA A 98 9.38 -10.25 -2.70
C ALA A 98 10.81 -10.71 -3.02
N CYS A 99 11.71 -9.78 -3.39
CA CYS A 99 13.07 -10.12 -3.83
C CYS A 99 14.11 -10.06 -2.72
N GLY A 100 13.77 -9.50 -1.54
CA GLY A 100 14.71 -9.31 -0.46
C GLY A 100 15.76 -8.21 -0.72
N LEU A 101 15.52 -7.31 -1.69
CA LEU A 101 16.32 -6.10 -1.90
C LEU A 101 16.33 -5.28 -0.61
N VAL A 102 17.49 -4.76 -0.24
CA VAL A 102 17.67 -3.88 0.93
C VAL A 102 18.51 -2.67 0.53
N ARG A 103 18.06 -1.46 0.94
CA ARG A 103 18.75 -0.18 0.71
C ARG A 103 18.64 0.69 1.95
N THR A 104 19.71 1.45 2.23
CA THR A 104 19.72 2.47 3.29
C THR A 104 18.92 3.70 2.88
N HIS A 105 18.52 4.52 3.84
CA HIS A 105 17.80 5.78 3.58
C HIS A 105 18.66 6.87 2.92
N SER A 106 19.99 6.69 2.78
CA SER A 106 20.85 7.55 1.96
C SER A 106 20.41 7.70 0.50
N VAL A 107 19.53 6.79 0.03
CA VAL A 107 18.79 6.92 -1.23
C VAL A 107 17.95 8.19 -1.25
N ASP A 108 17.36 8.58 -0.12
CA ASP A 108 16.46 9.74 -0.05
C ASP A 108 17.21 11.04 -0.36
N ASP A 109 18.42 11.21 0.14
CA ASP A 109 19.24 12.39 -0.11
C ASP A 109 19.55 12.54 -1.60
N PHE A 110 19.88 11.43 -2.27
CA PHE A 110 20.12 11.42 -3.71
C PHE A 110 18.85 11.75 -4.50
N VAL A 111 17.71 11.14 -4.16
CA VAL A 111 16.43 11.41 -4.83
C VAL A 111 16.04 12.88 -4.66
N LEU A 112 16.13 13.41 -3.43
CA LEU A 112 15.82 14.81 -3.16
C LEU A 112 16.73 15.76 -3.95
N ALA A 113 18.03 15.46 -4.07
CA ALA A 113 18.96 16.26 -4.86
C ALA A 113 18.57 16.27 -6.35
N VAL A 114 18.21 15.12 -6.92
CA VAL A 114 17.76 15.02 -8.33
C VAL A 114 16.44 15.75 -8.55
N ILE A 115 15.48 15.62 -7.62
CA ILE A 115 14.21 16.34 -7.71
C ILE A 115 14.42 17.85 -7.63
N ARG A 116 15.25 18.34 -6.69
CA ARG A 116 15.59 19.78 -6.61
C ARG A 116 16.19 20.28 -7.92
N ALA A 117 17.15 19.57 -8.48
CA ALA A 117 17.76 19.91 -9.76
C ALA A 117 16.73 19.96 -10.91
N ARG A 118 15.70 19.09 -10.86
CA ARG A 118 14.62 19.08 -11.85
C ARG A 118 13.63 20.24 -11.67
N LEU A 119 13.27 20.54 -10.42
CA LEU A 119 12.39 21.65 -10.08
C LEU A 119 13.00 23.04 -10.38
N GLY A 120 14.33 23.12 -10.37
CA GLY A 120 15.05 24.35 -10.72
C GLY A 120 15.21 24.63 -12.22
N ARG A 121 14.60 23.82 -13.10
CA ARG A 121 14.66 24.07 -14.55
C ARG A 121 13.47 24.90 -15.01
N ASP A 122 13.69 25.73 -16.02
CA ASP A 122 12.68 26.62 -16.59
C ASP A 122 11.55 25.88 -17.34
N ASP A 123 11.82 24.63 -17.78
CA ASP A 123 10.87 23.77 -18.50
C ASP A 123 9.93 22.97 -17.59
N LEU A 124 9.85 23.28 -16.30
CA LEU A 124 9.03 22.55 -15.34
C LEU A 124 7.54 22.60 -15.69
N ALA A 125 7.05 23.74 -16.14
CA ALA A 125 5.65 23.92 -16.50
C ALA A 125 5.20 23.01 -17.66
N ASP A 126 6.11 22.73 -18.61
CA ASP A 126 5.81 21.90 -19.79
C ASP A 126 5.67 20.40 -19.44
N LEU A 127 6.20 19.99 -18.29
CA LEU A 127 6.19 18.60 -17.85
C LEU A 127 5.03 18.26 -16.90
N LEU A 128 4.42 19.27 -16.35
CA LEU A 128 3.29 19.06 -15.46
C LEU A 128 2.02 18.81 -16.27
N PRO A 129 1.23 17.80 -15.92
CA PRO A 129 -0.08 17.65 -16.51
C PRO A 129 -0.88 18.93 -16.21
N THR A 130 -1.52 19.48 -17.23
CA THR A 130 -2.50 20.56 -17.04
C THR A 130 -3.56 20.03 -16.09
N VAL A 131 -3.73 20.70 -14.96
CA VAL A 131 -4.79 20.35 -14.01
C VAL A 131 -6.08 20.93 -14.55
N ASP A 132 -6.95 20.08 -15.03
CA ASP A 132 -8.31 20.41 -15.40
C ASP A 132 -9.22 20.08 -14.21
N ASP A 133 -9.84 21.10 -13.64
CA ASP A 133 -10.75 20.92 -12.50
C ASP A 133 -11.93 20.02 -12.87
N ASP A 134 -12.37 20.04 -14.14
CA ASP A 134 -13.43 19.15 -14.63
C ASP A 134 -12.97 17.69 -14.63
N GLU A 135 -11.69 17.43 -14.97
CA GLU A 135 -11.10 16.09 -14.89
C GLU A 135 -11.02 15.60 -13.43
N VAL A 136 -10.61 16.47 -12.50
CA VAL A 136 -10.53 16.12 -11.07
C VAL A 136 -11.92 15.80 -10.52
N ASN A 137 -12.92 16.63 -10.83
CA ASN A 137 -14.31 16.41 -10.41
C ASN A 137 -14.86 15.10 -10.99
N ALA A 138 -14.62 14.81 -12.27
CA ALA A 138 -15.05 13.56 -12.90
C ALA A 138 -14.43 12.32 -12.23
N ILE A 139 -13.15 12.39 -11.81
CA ILE A 139 -12.48 11.31 -11.08
C ILE A 139 -13.11 11.15 -9.68
N ASP A 140 -13.42 12.24 -8.99
CA ASP A 140 -14.03 12.20 -7.66
C ASP A 140 -15.45 11.62 -7.72
N ASP A 141 -16.24 11.95 -8.73
CA ASP A 141 -17.56 11.39 -8.97
C ASP A 141 -17.49 9.87 -9.26
N GLU A 142 -16.57 9.44 -10.13
CA GLU A 142 -16.38 8.01 -10.43
C GLU A 142 -15.91 7.23 -9.19
N LEU A 143 -15.01 7.80 -8.39
CA LEU A 143 -14.59 7.20 -7.10
C LEU A 143 -15.76 7.07 -6.13
N ALA A 144 -16.61 8.10 -6.03
CA ALA A 144 -17.78 8.08 -5.17
C ALA A 144 -18.76 6.98 -5.60
N GLU A 145 -18.99 6.84 -6.91
CA GLU A 145 -19.87 5.81 -7.47
C GLU A 145 -19.35 4.40 -7.21
N LEU A 146 -18.06 4.14 -7.46
CA LEU A 146 -17.45 2.82 -7.23
C LEU A 146 -17.45 2.43 -5.74
N ARG A 147 -17.16 3.39 -4.87
CA ARG A 147 -17.22 3.19 -3.41
C ARG A 147 -18.66 2.93 -2.95
N ALA A 148 -19.64 3.63 -3.48
CA ALA A 148 -21.05 3.40 -3.17
C ALA A 148 -21.52 2.00 -3.63
N LYS A 149 -21.10 1.56 -4.82
CA LYS A 149 -21.35 0.19 -5.30
C LYS A 149 -20.77 -0.86 -4.38
N LEU A 150 -19.51 -0.67 -3.95
CA LEU A 150 -18.84 -1.60 -3.04
C LEU A 150 -19.49 -1.61 -1.65
N ALA A 151 -19.87 -0.43 -1.14
CA ALA A 151 -20.56 -0.31 0.14
C ALA A 151 -21.93 -1.00 0.13
N ARG A 152 -22.69 -0.89 -0.99
CA ARG A 152 -23.97 -1.60 -1.15
C ARG A 152 -23.79 -3.10 -1.13
N VAL A 153 -22.83 -3.63 -1.88
CA VAL A 153 -22.54 -5.08 -1.88
C VAL A 153 -22.06 -5.56 -0.50
N GLN A 154 -21.36 -4.72 0.24
CA GLN A 154 -20.97 -5.02 1.62
C GLN A 154 -22.20 -5.07 2.54
N ALA A 155 -23.14 -4.12 2.41
CA ALA A 155 -24.38 -4.12 3.19
C ALA A 155 -25.25 -5.34 2.87
N ASP A 156 -25.38 -5.71 1.59
CA ASP A 156 -26.12 -6.91 1.17
C ASP A 156 -25.52 -8.20 1.79
N TYR A 157 -24.19 -8.23 1.93
CA TYR A 157 -23.50 -9.34 2.61
C TYR A 157 -23.74 -9.33 4.12
N ASP A 158 -23.68 -8.16 4.75
CA ASP A 158 -23.90 -8.01 6.20
C ASP A 158 -25.35 -8.33 6.59
N GLU A 159 -26.31 -8.13 5.65
CA GLU A 159 -27.72 -8.53 5.77
C GLU A 159 -28.00 -9.97 5.34
N GLU A 160 -26.95 -10.77 5.06
CA GLU A 160 -27.03 -12.17 4.62
C GLU A 160 -27.81 -12.40 3.29
N LEU A 161 -27.96 -11.36 2.48
CA LEU A 161 -28.65 -11.41 1.18
C LEU A 161 -27.79 -12.03 0.08
N ILE A 162 -26.47 -11.99 0.22
CA ILE A 162 -25.50 -12.55 -0.73
C ILE A 162 -24.43 -13.39 -0.04
N GLU A 163 -23.78 -14.28 -0.79
CA GLU A 163 -22.72 -15.10 -0.27
C GLU A 163 -21.36 -14.36 -0.23
N ALA A 164 -20.45 -14.80 0.66
CA ALA A 164 -19.07 -14.29 0.75
C ALA A 164 -18.31 -14.37 -0.57
N ARG A 165 -18.66 -15.32 -1.45
CA ARG A 165 -18.11 -15.47 -2.79
C ARG A 165 -18.44 -14.26 -3.67
N ASP A 166 -19.66 -13.74 -3.57
CA ASP A 166 -20.14 -12.63 -4.40
C ASP A 166 -19.54 -11.30 -3.93
N LEU A 167 -19.45 -11.10 -2.62
CA LEU A 167 -18.70 -9.99 -2.04
C LEU A 167 -17.23 -9.99 -2.50
N LYS A 168 -16.56 -11.14 -2.46
CA LYS A 168 -15.18 -11.28 -2.93
C LYS A 168 -15.04 -10.97 -4.42
N ARG A 169 -16.01 -11.39 -5.24
CA ARG A 169 -16.04 -11.08 -6.66
C ARG A 169 -16.19 -9.58 -6.90
N ALA A 170 -17.06 -8.90 -6.16
CA ALA A 170 -17.26 -7.47 -6.24
C ALA A 170 -16.00 -6.70 -5.83
N ARG A 171 -15.36 -7.07 -4.72
CA ARG A 171 -14.08 -6.48 -4.29
C ARG A 171 -13.00 -6.62 -5.35
N ASN A 172 -12.79 -7.81 -5.87
CA ASN A 172 -11.81 -8.06 -6.93
C ASN A 172 -12.08 -7.25 -8.19
N ARG A 173 -13.32 -6.86 -8.44
CA ARG A 173 -13.73 -6.04 -9.60
C ARG A 173 -13.52 -4.55 -9.34
N TYR A 174 -13.93 -4.03 -8.17
CA TYR A 174 -13.98 -2.59 -7.92
C TYR A 174 -12.72 -2.04 -7.26
N GLU A 175 -12.05 -2.78 -6.35
CA GLU A 175 -10.85 -2.31 -5.66
C GLU A 175 -9.71 -1.91 -6.63
N PRO A 176 -9.40 -2.66 -7.71
CA PRO A 176 -8.36 -2.24 -8.65
C PRO A 176 -8.72 -0.98 -9.44
N GLN A 177 -10.03 -0.75 -9.71
CA GLN A 177 -10.50 0.45 -10.39
C GLN A 177 -10.36 1.67 -9.48
N ILE A 178 -10.78 1.54 -8.22
CA ILE A 178 -10.62 2.57 -7.18
C ILE A 178 -9.12 2.92 -7.02
N GLU A 179 -8.24 1.93 -6.89
CA GLU A 179 -6.79 2.15 -6.74
C GLU A 179 -6.20 2.91 -7.93
N LYS A 180 -6.64 2.57 -9.15
CA LYS A 180 -6.20 3.26 -10.37
C LYS A 180 -6.63 4.73 -10.39
N LEU A 181 -7.89 5.01 -10.05
CA LEU A 181 -8.43 6.37 -10.00
C LEU A 181 -7.78 7.18 -8.87
N GLU A 182 -7.60 6.60 -7.68
CA GLU A 182 -6.89 7.24 -6.57
C GLU A 182 -5.45 7.61 -6.96
N THR A 183 -4.77 6.74 -7.70
CA THR A 183 -3.41 7.01 -8.21
C THR A 183 -3.43 8.18 -9.20
N ARG A 184 -4.40 8.21 -10.14
CA ARG A 184 -4.55 9.31 -11.10
C ARG A 184 -4.83 10.63 -10.40
N ARG A 185 -5.78 10.63 -9.46
CA ARG A 185 -6.11 11.80 -8.63
C ARG A 185 -4.91 12.34 -7.86
N ALA A 186 -4.13 11.43 -7.26
CA ALA A 186 -2.92 11.82 -6.51
C ALA A 186 -1.86 12.47 -7.41
N ARG A 187 -1.75 12.06 -8.67
CA ARG A 187 -0.84 12.69 -9.66
C ARG A 187 -1.29 14.11 -10.01
N LEU A 188 -2.57 14.32 -10.28
CA LEU A 188 -3.12 15.65 -10.56
C LEU A 188 -2.96 16.59 -9.36
N ALA A 189 -3.25 16.12 -8.15
CA ALA A 189 -3.05 16.88 -6.93
C ALA A 189 -1.56 17.22 -6.67
N GLY A 190 -0.64 16.35 -7.10
CA GLY A 190 0.80 16.61 -7.05
C GLY A 190 1.22 17.71 -8.02
N ALA A 191 0.66 17.72 -9.22
CA ALA A 191 0.92 18.78 -10.21
C ALA A 191 0.41 20.14 -9.72
N SER A 192 -0.81 20.20 -9.18
CA SER A 192 -1.37 21.44 -8.59
C SER A 192 -0.48 21.96 -7.44
N ALA A 193 -0.01 21.08 -6.56
CA ALA A 193 0.84 21.48 -5.44
C ALA A 193 2.21 22.02 -5.88
N LEU A 194 2.72 21.63 -7.07
CA LEU A 194 3.95 22.17 -7.65
C LEU A 194 3.78 23.55 -8.26
N LEU A 195 2.58 23.82 -8.81
CA LEU A 195 2.25 25.11 -9.40
C LEU A 195 1.91 26.17 -8.33
N ASP A 196 1.49 25.74 -7.14
CA ASP A 196 1.21 26.62 -6.02
C ASP A 196 2.50 27.00 -5.29
N THR A 197 3.21 27.98 -5.86
CA THR A 197 4.41 28.59 -5.25
C THR A 197 4.06 29.84 -4.45
N THR A 198 2.80 30.05 -4.11
CA THR A 198 2.35 31.24 -3.37
C THR A 198 3.09 31.35 -2.04
N GLY A 199 3.84 32.43 -1.88
CA GLY A 199 4.63 32.70 -0.67
C GLY A 199 6.02 32.09 -0.63
N TYR A 200 6.49 31.45 -1.71
CA TYR A 200 7.83 30.88 -1.83
C TYR A 200 8.62 31.55 -2.96
N ALA A 201 9.97 31.59 -2.80
CA ALA A 201 10.86 32.23 -3.78
C ALA A 201 11.00 31.41 -5.08
N SER A 202 10.81 30.09 -5.01
CA SER A 202 10.94 29.19 -6.15
C SER A 202 10.18 27.86 -5.90
N PRO A 203 9.93 27.05 -6.97
CA PRO A 203 9.40 25.70 -6.81
C PRO A 203 10.26 24.80 -5.93
N VAL A 204 11.58 25.00 -5.92
CA VAL A 204 12.52 24.26 -5.05
C VAL A 204 12.30 24.63 -3.60
N ASP A 205 12.16 25.93 -3.30
CA ASP A 205 11.91 26.42 -1.95
C ASP A 205 10.55 25.95 -1.42
N ALA A 206 9.52 25.98 -2.26
CA ALA A 206 8.18 25.42 -1.92
C ALA A 206 8.27 23.92 -1.60
N PHE A 207 9.01 23.14 -2.41
CA PHE A 207 9.20 21.71 -2.20
C PHE A 207 9.95 21.39 -0.90
N ASP A 208 11.02 22.14 -0.60
CA ASP A 208 11.84 21.89 0.58
C ASP A 208 11.12 22.21 1.88
N ASN A 209 10.23 23.21 1.88
CA ASN A 209 9.41 23.59 3.02
C ASN A 209 8.09 22.82 3.11
N ALA A 210 7.77 21.99 2.13
CA ALA A 210 6.53 21.22 2.09
C ALA A 210 6.56 20.04 3.07
N GLU A 211 5.38 19.68 3.59
CA GLU A 211 5.22 18.46 4.37
C GLU A 211 5.62 17.22 3.57
N LEU A 212 6.09 16.18 4.26
CA LEU A 212 6.51 14.92 3.65
C LEU A 212 5.45 14.31 2.70
N ALA A 213 4.17 14.47 3.02
CA ALA A 213 3.08 13.97 2.19
C ALA A 213 3.01 14.71 0.85
N VAL A 214 3.29 16.02 0.82
CA VAL A 214 3.34 16.84 -0.39
C VAL A 214 4.60 16.48 -1.19
N GLN A 215 5.78 16.44 -0.57
CA GLN A 215 7.02 16.03 -1.22
C GLN A 215 6.88 14.68 -1.93
N ARG A 216 6.26 13.71 -1.28
CA ARG A 216 5.99 12.39 -1.87
C ARG A 216 5.04 12.44 -3.07
N ARG A 217 4.00 13.29 -3.03
CA ARG A 217 3.09 13.50 -4.17
C ARG A 217 3.84 14.09 -5.35
N VAL A 218 4.65 15.11 -5.10
CA VAL A 218 5.50 15.75 -6.10
C VAL A 218 6.41 14.73 -6.78
N ILE A 219 7.14 13.94 -6.01
CA ILE A 219 8.02 12.88 -6.55
C ILE A 219 7.22 11.90 -7.41
N ASN A 220 6.06 11.44 -6.92
CA ASN A 220 5.22 10.50 -7.65
C ASN A 220 4.66 11.07 -8.96
N THR A 221 4.42 12.38 -9.01
CA THR A 221 3.97 13.08 -10.22
C THR A 221 5.10 13.19 -11.25
N LEU A 222 6.30 13.52 -10.81
CA LEU A 222 7.43 13.76 -11.69
C LEU A 222 8.08 12.48 -12.20
N CYS A 223 8.20 11.46 -11.34
CA CYS A 223 8.97 10.26 -11.69
C CYS A 223 8.59 9.00 -10.92
N GLN A 224 9.05 7.87 -11.43
CA GLN A 224 9.13 6.61 -10.71
C GLN A 224 10.56 6.34 -10.27
N VAL A 225 10.78 6.18 -8.96
CA VAL A 225 12.10 5.86 -8.39
C VAL A 225 12.23 4.34 -8.26
N ARG A 226 13.21 3.76 -8.94
CA ARG A 226 13.51 2.33 -8.95
C ARG A 226 14.79 2.05 -8.19
N LEU A 227 14.75 1.09 -7.27
CA LEU A 227 15.91 0.70 -6.47
C LEU A 227 16.50 -0.62 -6.99
N ARG A 228 17.81 -0.60 -7.27
CA ARG A 228 18.61 -1.77 -7.66
C ARG A 228 19.32 -2.38 -6.47
N ARG A 229 19.69 -3.63 -6.57
CA ARG A 229 20.53 -4.28 -5.57
C ARG A 229 21.89 -3.62 -5.48
N GLY A 230 22.39 -3.44 -4.25
CA GLY A 230 23.76 -3.01 -4.01
C GLY A 230 24.76 -4.12 -4.19
N VAL A 231 25.98 -3.73 -4.49
CA VAL A 231 27.13 -4.64 -4.42
C VAL A 231 27.39 -4.96 -2.94
N ARG A 232 27.52 -6.24 -2.60
CA ARG A 232 27.84 -6.65 -1.22
C ARG A 232 29.20 -6.12 -0.81
N GLY A 233 29.29 -5.61 0.41
CA GLY A 233 30.57 -5.14 0.99
C GLY A 233 30.86 -3.65 0.77
N THR A 234 30.13 -2.93 -0.07
CA THR A 234 30.30 -1.48 -0.22
C THR A 234 29.58 -0.73 0.90
N LYS A 235 30.31 0.12 1.61
CA LYS A 235 29.77 1.02 2.66
C LYS A 235 29.32 2.37 2.10
N THR A 236 29.82 2.75 0.93
CA THR A 236 29.51 4.03 0.26
C THR A 236 28.25 3.90 -0.58
N PHE A 237 27.47 4.98 -0.63
CA PHE A 237 26.30 5.07 -1.50
C PHE A 237 26.74 5.06 -2.98
N ASN A 238 26.13 4.23 -3.80
CA ASN A 238 26.33 4.21 -5.25
C ASN A 238 25.08 4.78 -5.94
N PRO A 239 25.17 5.93 -6.62
CA PRO A 239 24.04 6.54 -7.36
C PRO A 239 23.43 5.61 -8.42
N GLU A 240 24.21 4.76 -9.09
CA GLU A 240 23.72 3.80 -10.09
C GLU A 240 22.72 2.78 -9.53
N SER A 241 22.66 2.68 -8.20
CA SER A 241 21.71 1.82 -7.51
C SER A 241 20.30 2.41 -7.45
N VAL A 242 20.13 3.64 -7.91
CA VAL A 242 18.85 4.34 -8.00
C VAL A 242 18.63 4.77 -9.44
N GLN A 243 17.58 4.28 -10.04
CA GLN A 243 17.13 4.70 -11.35
C GLN A 243 15.91 5.61 -11.20
N ILE A 244 15.94 6.77 -11.79
CA ILE A 244 14.82 7.71 -11.84
C ILE A 244 14.27 7.69 -13.26
N VAL A 245 13.03 7.27 -13.39
CA VAL A 245 12.28 7.23 -14.66
C VAL A 245 11.28 8.37 -14.64
N TRP A 246 11.48 9.38 -15.47
CA TRP A 246 10.57 10.53 -15.58
C TRP A 246 9.27 10.11 -16.27
N ASN A 247 8.15 10.69 -15.82
CA ASN A 247 6.81 10.42 -16.37
C ASN A 247 6.57 11.22 -17.65
#